data_eb5f213f6626edd229e637d5e70c80d8
#
_entry.id   eb5f213f6626edd229e637d5e70c80d8
#
_cell.length_a   1.000
_cell.length_b   1.000
_cell.length_c   1.000
_cell.angle_alpha   90.00
_cell.angle_beta   90.00
_cell.angle_gamma   90.00
#
_symmetry.space_group_name_H-M   'P 1'
#
loop_
_entity.id
_entity.type
_entity.pdbx_description
1 polymer ?
#
loop_
_entity_poly.entity_id
_entity_poly.type
_entity_poly.pdbx_seq_one_letter_code
_entity_poly.pdbx_strand_id
1 'polypeptide(L)'
;MRRLGLIIAAGALAIVVLFGLWILSRPERGTTGAVSTRFRVLGPNDKIVVDGFDDPKVEGVACHISRAQTGGLKGGLGVAEDTSDASIACSQVGSIKITAQLRDGERVFDERRSLLFKTLQVVRFFDRERNVLVYVAYSNRVIEGSPKNSISSVPIMNWPGTQTSAIPGEH
;
A
#
# COMPACT_ATOMS: atom_id res chain seq x y z
N MET A 1 -9.31 -42.32 -27.24
CA MET A 1 -8.67 -40.99 -27.40
C MET A 1 -9.58 -39.83 -27.02
N ARG A 2 -10.87 -39.78 -27.41
CA ARG A 2 -11.80 -38.68 -27.06
C ARG A 2 -12.01 -38.45 -25.53
N ARG A 3 -12.12 -39.53 -24.75
CA ARG A 3 -12.34 -39.44 -23.29
C ARG A 3 -11.14 -38.87 -22.51
N LEU A 4 -9.92 -39.17 -22.99
CA LEU A 4 -8.68 -38.64 -22.35
C LEU A 4 -8.57 -37.13 -22.59
N GLY A 5 -8.90 -36.64 -23.78
CA GLY A 5 -8.93 -35.20 -24.09
C GLY A 5 -9.92 -34.43 -23.25
N LEU A 6 -11.09 -35.00 -22.95
CA LEU A 6 -12.12 -34.36 -22.11
C LEU A 6 -11.65 -34.22 -20.65
N ILE A 7 -10.97 -35.24 -20.12
CA ILE A 7 -10.43 -35.22 -18.73
C ILE A 7 -9.32 -34.17 -18.60
N ILE A 8 -8.44 -34.06 -19.60
CA ILE A 8 -7.37 -33.05 -19.61
C ILE A 8 -7.96 -31.63 -19.67
N ALA A 9 -8.96 -31.40 -20.52
CA ALA A 9 -9.63 -30.10 -20.66
C ALA A 9 -10.37 -29.69 -19.38
N ALA A 10 -11.07 -30.62 -18.72
CA ALA A 10 -11.74 -30.39 -17.44
C ALA A 10 -10.76 -30.06 -16.31
N GLY A 11 -9.61 -30.77 -16.26
CA GLY A 11 -8.53 -30.50 -15.30
C GLY A 11 -7.91 -29.11 -15.50
N ALA A 12 -7.63 -28.72 -16.74
CA ALA A 12 -7.10 -27.40 -17.04
C ALA A 12 -8.07 -26.27 -16.65
N LEU A 13 -9.36 -26.44 -16.92
CA LEU A 13 -10.39 -25.49 -16.54
C LEU A 13 -10.50 -25.35 -15.00
N ALA A 14 -10.46 -26.47 -14.28
CA ALA A 14 -10.49 -26.45 -12.82
C ALA A 14 -9.27 -25.72 -12.23
N ILE A 15 -8.09 -25.91 -12.77
CA ILE A 15 -6.86 -25.20 -12.34
C ILE A 15 -7.01 -23.69 -12.56
N VAL A 16 -7.51 -23.26 -13.72
CA VAL A 16 -7.72 -21.84 -14.03
C VAL A 16 -8.74 -21.22 -13.08
N VAL A 17 -9.84 -21.92 -12.77
CA VAL A 17 -10.86 -21.46 -11.84
C VAL A 17 -10.30 -21.37 -10.42
N LEU A 18 -9.58 -22.38 -9.94
CA LEU A 18 -8.96 -22.38 -8.61
C LEU A 18 -7.90 -21.29 -8.48
N PHE A 19 -7.10 -21.07 -9.51
CA PHE A 19 -6.11 -19.99 -9.53
C PHE A 19 -6.77 -18.60 -9.55
N GLY A 20 -7.87 -18.44 -10.29
CA GLY A 20 -8.69 -17.22 -10.27
C GLY A 20 -9.30 -16.95 -8.89
N LEU A 21 -9.89 -17.97 -8.25
CA LEU A 21 -10.42 -17.87 -6.90
C LEU A 21 -9.33 -17.55 -5.87
N TRP A 22 -8.14 -18.13 -6.01
CA TRP A 22 -7.01 -17.85 -5.13
C TRP A 22 -6.48 -16.41 -5.27
N ILE A 23 -6.47 -15.85 -6.49
CA ILE A 23 -6.12 -14.43 -6.72
C ILE A 23 -7.17 -13.49 -6.08
N LEU A 24 -8.46 -13.83 -6.22
CA LEU A 24 -9.57 -13.05 -5.64
C LEU A 24 -9.63 -13.14 -4.11
N SER A 25 -9.12 -14.21 -3.53
CA SER A 25 -9.12 -14.46 -2.07
C SER A 25 -7.90 -13.89 -1.35
N ARG A 26 -6.97 -13.23 -2.07
CA ARG A 26 -5.82 -12.62 -1.40
C ARG A 26 -6.30 -11.45 -0.55
N PRO A 27 -6.11 -11.51 0.80
CA PRO A 27 -6.42 -10.36 1.63
C PRO A 27 -5.55 -9.18 1.17
N GLU A 28 -6.15 -8.02 0.97
CA GLU A 28 -5.43 -6.77 0.76
C GLU A 28 -4.63 -6.51 2.04
N ARG A 29 -3.33 -6.75 1.98
CA ARG A 29 -2.44 -6.57 3.14
C ARG A 29 -2.33 -5.09 3.44
N GLY A 30 -2.61 -4.72 4.69
CA GLY A 30 -2.33 -3.39 5.22
C GLY A 30 -3.43 -2.35 5.00
N THR A 31 -4.58 -2.69 4.43
CA THR A 31 -5.67 -1.73 4.27
C THR A 31 -6.30 -1.41 5.61
N THR A 32 -6.13 -0.16 6.08
CA THR A 32 -6.76 0.36 7.28
C THR A 32 -8.23 0.72 7.02
N GLY A 33 -8.55 1.15 5.80
CA GLY A 33 -9.91 1.49 5.40
C GLY A 33 -10.03 1.97 3.96
N ALA A 34 -11.28 2.08 3.48
CA ALA A 34 -11.58 2.61 2.16
C ALA A 34 -12.90 3.38 2.16
N VAL A 35 -12.96 4.46 1.37
CA VAL A 35 -14.16 5.27 1.18
C VAL A 35 -14.51 5.31 -0.30
N SER A 36 -15.74 4.88 -0.65
CA SER A 36 -16.26 4.98 -2.02
C SER A 36 -16.51 6.45 -2.38
N THR A 37 -16.00 6.89 -3.54
CA THR A 37 -16.11 8.27 -3.99
C THR A 37 -17.06 8.43 -5.17
N ARG A 38 -17.14 7.43 -6.05
CA ARG A 38 -18.01 7.47 -7.22
C ARG A 38 -18.61 6.10 -7.50
N PHE A 39 -19.93 6.07 -7.67
CA PHE A 39 -20.65 4.88 -8.09
C PHE A 39 -20.37 4.53 -9.55
N ARG A 40 -20.14 3.26 -9.83
CA ARG A 40 -20.02 2.69 -11.18
C ARG A 40 -21.11 1.66 -11.41
N VAL A 41 -21.79 1.75 -12.57
CA VAL A 41 -22.87 0.80 -12.93
C VAL A 41 -22.32 -0.60 -13.22
N LEU A 42 -21.08 -0.68 -13.74
CA LEU A 42 -20.38 -1.93 -14.05
C LEU A 42 -19.02 -1.96 -13.35
N GLY A 43 -18.81 -2.95 -12.48
CA GLY A 43 -17.58 -3.15 -11.73
C GLY A 43 -17.54 -2.43 -10.38
N PRO A 44 -16.42 -2.48 -9.66
CA PRO A 44 -16.24 -1.81 -8.39
C PRO A 44 -16.33 -0.29 -8.48
N ASN A 45 -16.75 0.38 -7.41
CA ASN A 45 -16.78 1.83 -7.33
C ASN A 45 -15.36 2.44 -7.26
N ASP A 46 -15.24 3.72 -7.70
CA ASP A 46 -14.05 4.50 -7.41
C ASP A 46 -13.97 4.72 -5.89
N LYS A 47 -12.79 4.57 -5.30
CA LYS A 47 -12.60 4.67 -3.85
C LYS A 47 -11.27 5.35 -3.51
N ILE A 48 -11.19 5.92 -2.31
CA ILE A 48 -9.94 6.27 -1.66
C ILE A 48 -9.62 5.13 -0.69
N VAL A 49 -8.42 4.60 -0.78
CA VAL A 49 -7.92 3.53 0.08
C VAL A 49 -6.85 4.11 0.99
N VAL A 50 -6.88 3.71 2.25
CA VAL A 50 -5.86 4.04 3.25
C VAL A 50 -5.20 2.75 3.69
N ASP A 51 -3.90 2.63 3.44
CA ASP A 51 -3.08 1.52 3.87
C ASP A 51 -2.16 1.95 5.02
N GLY A 52 -2.06 1.11 6.05
CA GLY A 52 -1.11 1.27 7.13
C GLY A 52 0.14 0.44 6.88
N PHE A 53 1.30 0.96 7.26
CA PHE A 53 2.55 0.22 7.24
C PHE A 53 3.52 0.70 8.32
N ASP A 54 4.40 -0.20 8.73
CA ASP A 54 5.46 0.08 9.69
C ASP A 54 6.82 0.13 8.98
N ASP A 55 7.74 0.90 9.53
CA ASP A 55 9.12 0.89 9.05
C ASP A 55 9.82 -0.39 9.53
N PRO A 56 10.40 -1.20 8.65
CA PRO A 56 11.01 -2.48 9.03
C PRO A 56 12.23 -2.35 9.94
N LYS A 57 12.81 -1.15 10.09
CA LYS A 57 14.00 -0.89 10.89
C LYS A 57 13.80 0.13 12.02
N VAL A 58 12.59 0.68 12.12
CA VAL A 58 12.27 1.71 13.11
C VAL A 58 10.98 1.34 13.82
N GLU A 59 11.08 0.83 15.03
CA GLU A 59 9.94 0.61 15.90
C GLU A 59 9.41 1.94 16.45
N GLY A 60 8.13 2.02 16.77
CA GLY A 60 7.49 3.18 17.38
C GLY A 60 7.09 4.28 16.38
N VAL A 61 7.10 3.97 15.08
CA VAL A 61 6.55 4.81 14.01
C VAL A 61 5.46 4.05 13.29
N ALA A 62 4.30 4.66 13.09
CA ALA A 62 3.24 4.16 12.23
C ALA A 62 3.01 5.12 11.07
N CYS A 63 2.91 4.59 9.87
CA CYS A 63 2.68 5.34 8.64
C CYS A 63 1.36 4.94 7.99
N HIS A 64 0.64 5.91 7.44
CA HIS A 64 -0.55 5.71 6.63
C HIS A 64 -0.35 6.38 5.28
N ILE A 65 -0.75 5.68 4.22
CA ILE A 65 -0.72 6.20 2.87
C ILE A 65 -2.11 6.14 2.27
N SER A 66 -2.63 7.27 1.80
CA SER A 66 -3.92 7.34 1.15
C SER A 66 -3.76 7.56 -0.35
N ARG A 67 -4.67 6.97 -1.12
CA ARG A 67 -4.63 6.99 -2.56
C ARG A 67 -6.00 6.78 -3.21
N ALA A 68 -6.19 7.36 -4.39
CA ALA A 68 -7.35 7.06 -5.22
C ALA A 68 -7.16 5.71 -5.95
N GLN A 69 -8.20 4.92 -5.99
CA GLN A 69 -8.29 3.69 -6.77
C GLN A 69 -9.49 3.78 -7.71
N THR A 70 -9.22 3.73 -9.01
CA THR A 70 -10.26 3.74 -10.03
C THR A 70 -10.94 2.39 -10.11
N GLY A 71 -12.26 2.40 -10.05
CA GLY A 71 -13.10 1.22 -10.19
C GLY A 71 -13.46 0.90 -11.64
N GLY A 72 -14.57 0.16 -11.83
CA GLY A 72 -15.07 -0.28 -13.12
C GLY A 72 -14.23 -1.41 -13.73
N LEU A 73 -14.60 -1.81 -14.96
CA LEU A 73 -13.88 -2.90 -15.64
C LEU A 73 -12.43 -2.55 -15.97
N LYS A 74 -12.15 -1.28 -16.31
CA LYS A 74 -10.80 -0.81 -16.62
C LYS A 74 -9.91 -0.79 -15.38
N GLY A 75 -10.46 -0.41 -14.21
CA GLY A 75 -9.74 -0.45 -12.94
C GLY A 75 -9.42 -1.87 -12.50
N GLY A 76 -10.38 -2.79 -12.64
CA GLY A 76 -10.19 -4.22 -12.32
C GLY A 76 -9.11 -4.91 -13.18
N LEU A 77 -8.93 -4.46 -14.42
CA LEU A 77 -7.88 -4.94 -15.34
C LEU A 77 -6.53 -4.21 -15.16
N GLY A 78 -6.43 -3.24 -14.24
CA GLY A 78 -5.21 -2.46 -14.03
C GLY A 78 -4.82 -1.55 -15.20
N VAL A 79 -5.75 -1.28 -16.12
CA VAL A 79 -5.54 -0.47 -17.35
C VAL A 79 -6.05 0.96 -17.18
N ALA A 80 -6.75 1.25 -16.07
CA ALA A 80 -7.22 2.59 -15.78
C ALA A 80 -6.03 3.52 -15.52
N GLU A 81 -6.15 4.75 -15.99
CA GLU A 81 -5.20 5.82 -15.66
C GLU A 81 -5.37 6.15 -14.18
N ASP A 82 -4.55 5.51 -13.37
CA ASP A 82 -4.50 5.76 -11.93
C ASP A 82 -3.71 7.05 -11.72
N THR A 83 -4.35 8.04 -11.13
CA THR A 83 -3.65 9.23 -10.72
C THR A 83 -2.54 8.80 -9.76
N SER A 84 -1.30 9.13 -10.07
CA SER A 84 -0.13 8.79 -9.23
C SER A 84 -0.10 9.60 -7.92
N ASP A 85 -1.22 10.22 -7.54
CA ASP A 85 -1.36 11.00 -6.32
C ASP A 85 -1.54 10.07 -5.12
N ALA A 86 -0.59 10.16 -4.22
CA ALA A 86 -0.66 9.52 -2.92
C ALA A 86 -0.27 10.55 -1.85
N SER A 87 -0.93 10.50 -0.72
CA SER A 87 -0.59 11.30 0.46
C SER A 87 -0.08 10.38 1.55
N ILE A 88 0.97 10.79 2.26
CA ILE A 88 1.56 10.04 3.37
C ILE A 88 1.47 10.83 4.67
N ALA A 89 1.16 10.14 5.76
CA ALA A 89 1.23 10.64 7.13
C ALA A 89 1.91 9.59 8.00
N CYS A 90 3.01 9.96 8.65
CA CYS A 90 3.71 9.13 9.61
C CYS A 90 3.74 9.84 10.97
N SER A 91 3.61 9.07 12.05
CA SER A 91 3.60 9.59 13.40
C SER A 91 4.39 8.70 14.34
N GLN A 92 5.02 9.29 15.33
CA GLN A 92 5.55 8.54 16.46
C GLN A 92 4.38 8.05 17.30
N VAL A 93 4.31 6.73 17.52
CA VAL A 93 3.25 6.05 18.28
C VAL A 93 3.79 5.28 19.48
N GLY A 94 5.07 5.37 19.73
CA GLY A 94 5.77 4.73 20.85
C GLY A 94 7.21 5.22 20.97
N SER A 95 7.97 4.61 21.88
CA SER A 95 9.42 4.84 21.95
C SER A 95 10.07 4.39 20.65
N ILE A 96 10.80 5.30 20.01
CA ILE A 96 11.51 4.96 18.78
C ILE A 96 12.73 4.12 19.11
N LYS A 97 12.84 2.95 18.45
CA LYS A 97 14.01 2.09 18.48
C LYS A 97 14.47 1.83 17.06
N ILE A 98 15.72 2.16 16.79
CA ILE A 98 16.39 1.85 15.53
C ILE A 98 17.02 0.48 15.67
N THR A 99 16.48 -0.52 14.94
CA THR A 99 16.86 -1.94 15.08
C THR A 99 18.01 -2.35 14.16
N ALA A 100 18.34 -1.53 13.16
CA ALA A 100 19.42 -1.77 12.22
C ALA A 100 19.98 -0.48 11.65
N GLN A 101 21.12 -0.55 10.97
CA GLN A 101 21.72 0.62 10.31
C GLN A 101 20.74 1.21 9.29
N LEU A 102 20.44 2.51 9.43
CA LEU A 102 19.63 3.27 8.50
C LEU A 102 20.47 3.74 7.32
N ARG A 103 19.91 3.57 6.12
CA ARG A 103 20.46 4.14 4.88
C ARG A 103 19.49 5.19 4.37
N ASP A 104 20.03 6.32 3.94
CA ASP A 104 19.21 7.37 3.34
C ASP A 104 18.68 6.91 1.97
N GLY A 105 17.41 7.20 1.70
CA GLY A 105 16.73 6.72 0.49
C GLY A 105 16.37 5.23 0.51
N GLU A 106 16.49 4.55 1.66
CA GLU A 106 16.11 3.16 1.78
C GLU A 106 14.59 3.00 1.66
N ARG A 107 14.17 2.04 0.83
CA ARG A 107 12.75 1.74 0.64
C ARG A 107 12.19 1.01 1.85
N VAL A 108 11.12 1.57 2.43
CA VAL A 108 10.42 1.03 3.60
C VAL A 108 9.05 0.45 3.23
N PHE A 109 8.49 0.87 2.08
CA PHE A 109 7.21 0.37 1.58
C PHE A 109 7.21 0.39 0.05
N ASP A 110 6.62 -0.63 -0.57
CA ASP A 110 6.34 -0.66 -2.01
C ASP A 110 5.05 -1.40 -2.32
N GLU A 111 4.30 -0.89 -3.27
CA GLU A 111 3.08 -1.50 -3.78
C GLU A 111 3.04 -1.43 -5.30
N ARG A 112 2.89 -2.60 -5.94
CA ARG A 112 2.67 -2.66 -7.39
C ARG A 112 1.23 -2.28 -7.70
N ARG A 113 1.05 -1.24 -8.53
CA ARG A 113 -0.23 -0.60 -8.82
C ARG A 113 -0.89 -1.08 -10.09
N SER A 114 -0.16 -1.66 -11.02
CA SER A 114 -0.71 -2.15 -12.28
C SER A 114 0.12 -3.26 -12.86
N LEU A 115 -0.49 -4.06 -13.76
CA LEU A 115 0.22 -5.03 -14.58
C LEU A 115 1.25 -4.36 -15.51
N LEU A 116 1.17 -3.03 -15.70
CA LEU A 116 1.97 -2.23 -16.62
C LEU A 116 2.96 -1.27 -15.93
N PHE A 117 3.59 -1.69 -14.81
CA PHE A 117 4.80 -1.05 -14.27
C PHE A 117 4.66 0.20 -13.39
N LYS A 118 3.50 0.52 -12.83
CA LYS A 118 3.41 1.59 -11.82
C LYS A 118 3.66 1.03 -10.43
N THR A 119 4.65 1.53 -9.72
CA THR A 119 4.94 1.18 -8.33
C THR A 119 4.90 2.45 -7.48
N LEU A 120 4.06 2.45 -6.45
CA LEU A 120 4.09 3.43 -5.39
C LEU A 120 5.15 2.98 -4.38
N GLN A 121 6.07 3.86 -4.03
CA GLN A 121 7.18 3.58 -3.12
C GLN A 121 7.23 4.62 -2.02
N VAL A 122 7.67 4.19 -0.84
CA VAL A 122 8.07 5.09 0.23
C VAL A 122 9.51 4.82 0.58
N VAL A 123 10.29 5.88 0.62
CA VAL A 123 11.69 5.86 1.07
C VAL A 123 11.84 6.67 2.34
N ARG A 124 12.82 6.29 3.16
CA ARG A 124 13.16 6.99 4.40
C ARG A 124 14.52 7.67 4.29
N PHE A 125 14.61 8.86 4.87
CA PHE A 125 15.84 9.59 5.17
C PHE A 125 15.92 9.84 6.66
N PHE A 126 17.13 10.01 7.19
CA PHE A 126 17.33 10.43 8.58
C PHE A 126 18.08 11.77 8.63
N ASP A 127 17.33 12.83 8.89
CA ASP A 127 17.90 14.16 9.18
C ASP A 127 18.52 14.13 10.59
N ARG A 128 19.84 13.89 10.64
CA ARG A 128 20.59 13.76 11.89
C ARG A 128 20.70 15.08 12.63
N GLU A 129 20.76 16.19 11.92
CA GLU A 129 20.89 17.52 12.53
C GLU A 129 19.65 17.89 13.32
N ARG A 130 18.47 17.52 12.80
CA ARG A 130 17.17 17.84 13.43
C ARG A 130 16.59 16.68 14.22
N ASN A 131 17.25 15.52 14.21
CA ASN A 131 16.78 14.28 14.84
C ASN A 131 15.36 13.89 14.33
N VAL A 132 15.18 13.88 13.01
CA VAL A 132 13.89 13.67 12.33
C VAL A 132 14.01 12.56 11.30
N LEU A 133 13.06 11.61 11.33
CA LEU A 133 12.85 10.66 10.26
C LEU A 133 11.95 11.30 9.20
N VAL A 134 12.35 11.24 7.94
CA VAL A 134 11.63 11.82 6.81
C VAL A 134 11.23 10.72 5.86
N TYR A 135 9.93 10.59 5.59
CA TYR A 135 9.36 9.61 4.68
C TYR A 135 8.84 10.31 3.43
N VAL A 136 9.25 9.83 2.25
CA VAL A 136 8.83 10.38 0.96
C VAL A 136 8.13 9.30 0.17
N ALA A 137 6.86 9.52 -0.13
CA ALA A 137 6.08 8.69 -1.03
C ALA A 137 6.15 9.25 -2.45
N TYR A 138 6.41 8.39 -3.44
CA TYR A 138 6.44 8.78 -4.86
C TYR A 138 6.13 7.60 -5.77
N SER A 139 5.73 7.89 -7.00
CA SER A 139 5.53 6.89 -8.05
C SER A 139 6.73 6.90 -9.01
N ASN A 140 7.25 5.72 -9.35
CA ASN A 140 8.44 5.58 -10.19
C ASN A 140 8.17 5.73 -11.69
N ARG A 141 6.92 5.91 -12.14
CA ARG A 141 6.61 6.13 -13.53
C ARG A 141 6.26 7.59 -13.80
N VAL A 142 7.11 8.23 -14.57
CA VAL A 142 6.87 9.55 -15.17
C VAL A 142 6.62 9.33 -16.65
N ILE A 143 5.43 9.65 -17.16
CA ILE A 143 5.15 9.65 -18.61
C ILE A 143 5.53 11.01 -19.18
N GLU A 144 5.15 12.08 -18.49
CA GLU A 144 5.53 13.47 -18.77
C GLU A 144 5.54 14.26 -17.45
N GLY A 145 6.50 15.16 -17.29
CA GLY A 145 6.61 16.05 -16.13
C GLY A 145 7.36 15.46 -14.94
N SER A 146 7.27 16.13 -13.79
CA SER A 146 7.92 15.72 -12.54
C SER A 146 7.12 14.63 -11.82
N PRO A 147 7.79 13.68 -11.11
CA PRO A 147 7.11 12.68 -10.31
C PRO A 147 6.30 13.36 -9.19
N LYS A 148 5.04 12.95 -9.06
CA LYS A 148 4.22 13.37 -7.93
C LYS A 148 4.75 12.72 -6.66
N ASN A 149 4.87 13.50 -5.61
CA ASN A 149 5.40 13.06 -4.33
C ASN A 149 4.66 13.70 -3.15
N SER A 150 4.77 13.06 -2.00
CA SER A 150 4.34 13.61 -0.72
C SER A 150 5.36 13.25 0.36
N ILE A 151 5.41 14.06 1.41
CA ILE A 151 6.41 13.95 2.47
C ILE A 151 5.74 13.95 3.83
N SER A 152 6.30 13.17 4.77
CA SER A 152 5.96 13.20 6.18
C SER A 152 7.22 13.18 7.03
N SER A 153 7.26 14.01 8.06
CA SER A 153 8.39 14.12 8.99
C SER A 153 7.97 13.69 10.38
N VAL A 154 8.78 12.84 11.01
CA VAL A 154 8.56 12.30 12.36
C VAL A 154 9.74 12.70 13.25
N PRO A 155 9.61 13.72 14.10
CA PRO A 155 10.63 14.04 15.12
C PRO A 155 10.79 12.86 16.07
N ILE A 156 12.03 12.51 16.39
CA ILE A 156 12.35 11.50 17.42
C ILE A 156 12.28 12.18 18.78
N MET A 157 11.18 11.94 19.48
CA MET A 157 10.92 12.54 20.80
C MET A 157 10.96 11.47 21.89
N ASN A 158 11.27 11.89 23.11
CA ASN A 158 11.10 11.04 24.29
C ASN A 158 9.60 10.70 24.42
N TRP A 159 9.29 9.41 24.52
CA TRP A 159 7.94 8.93 24.68
C TRP A 159 7.68 8.55 26.15
N PRO A 160 6.95 9.36 26.93
CA PRO A 160 6.64 9.02 28.32
C PRO A 160 5.45 8.05 28.37
N GLY A 161 5.68 6.87 28.88
CA GLY A 161 4.63 5.94 29.28
C GLY A 161 4.26 4.88 28.24
N THR A 162 3.62 3.83 28.73
CA THR A 162 3.03 2.74 27.90
C THR A 162 1.70 3.26 27.37
N GLN A 163 1.49 3.22 26.07
CA GLN A 163 0.16 3.49 25.50
C GLN A 163 -0.84 2.45 25.99
N THR A 164 -1.79 2.88 26.76
CA THR A 164 -3.01 2.11 26.96
C THR A 164 -3.85 2.34 25.71
N SER A 165 -4.15 1.31 24.96
CA SER A 165 -5.11 1.38 23.86
C SER A 165 -6.47 1.76 24.43
N ALA A 166 -6.85 3.02 24.27
CA ALA A 166 -8.08 3.56 24.80
C ALA A 166 -9.17 3.58 23.72
N ILE A 167 -9.47 2.42 23.14
CA ILE A 167 -10.73 2.24 22.44
C ILE A 167 -11.49 1.15 23.20
N PRO A 168 -12.43 1.50 24.09
CA PRO A 168 -13.34 0.52 24.66
C PRO A 168 -14.37 0.14 23.59
N GLY A 169 -14.35 -1.12 23.16
CA GLY A 169 -15.51 -1.79 22.56
C GLY A 169 -15.59 -1.80 21.05
N GLU A 170 -14.80 -2.63 20.40
CA GLU A 170 -15.25 -3.40 19.24
C GLU A 170 -15.09 -4.88 19.57
N HIS A 171 -16.24 -5.48 19.88
CA HIS A 171 -16.42 -6.93 19.91
C HIS A 171 -17.09 -7.38 18.62
#